data_baa200be2467fabcf7689cd44e7c27cb
#
_entry.id   baa200be2467fabcf7689cd44e7c27cb
#
_cell.length_a   1.000
_cell.length_b   1.000
_cell.length_c   1.000
_cell.angle_alpha   90.00
_cell.angle_beta   90.00
_cell.angle_gamma   90.00
#
_symmetry.space_group_name_H-M   'P 1'
#
loop_
_entity.id
_entity.type
_entity.pdbx_description
1 polymer ?
#
loop_
_entity_poly.entity_id
_entity_poly.type
_entity_poly.pdbx_seq_one_letter_code
_entity_poly.pdbx_strand_id
1 'polypeptide(L)'
;MVEYPSENWRDYALLDSGNGEKLERFGSYIMARPEPKALWTPSLSPEQWDAKMHTRFTPGAGFGKAGKEDVGTWSKAKRMDEQWRIVYPGLQKGLRMDLRLGLTSFKHVGVFPEQAPNWEFIYRQCSALSDRAKAASAPAPKVLNLFAYTGGASLAARAAGADVTHLDSVRQVVNWARGNMDNSRMDGIHWVVEGAMKFAKREERR
;
A
#
# COMPACT_ATOMS: atom_id res chain seq x y z
N MET A 1 -12.42 13.13 -11.26
CA MET A 1 -11.02 13.29 -11.75
C MET A 1 -10.21 12.20 -11.07
N VAL A 2 -9.55 11.32 -11.80
CA VAL A 2 -8.66 10.32 -11.22
C VAL A 2 -7.35 11.02 -10.91
N GLU A 3 -7.05 11.19 -9.61
CA GLU A 3 -5.76 11.72 -9.18
C GLU A 3 -4.75 10.59 -9.22
N TYR A 4 -3.70 10.71 -10.01
CA TYR A 4 -2.61 9.74 -10.03
C TYR A 4 -1.69 9.95 -8.81
N PRO A 5 -0.90 8.92 -8.40
CA PRO A 5 0.17 9.12 -7.44
C PRO A 5 0.99 10.34 -7.85
N SER A 6 1.22 11.23 -6.90
CA SER A 6 1.85 12.51 -7.14
C SER A 6 3.14 12.36 -7.96
N GLU A 7 3.37 13.19 -8.98
CA GLU A 7 4.65 13.30 -9.70
C GLU A 7 5.83 13.54 -8.73
N ASN A 8 5.55 14.04 -7.54
CA ASN A 8 6.53 14.24 -6.48
C ASN A 8 6.89 12.96 -5.70
N TRP A 9 6.22 11.83 -5.94
CA TRP A 9 6.60 10.58 -5.29
C TRP A 9 7.81 9.94 -5.98
N ARG A 10 8.98 10.41 -5.58
CA ARG A 10 10.25 9.98 -6.19
C ARG A 10 10.53 8.49 -6.07
N ASP A 11 10.00 7.82 -5.05
CA ASP A 11 10.24 6.39 -4.80
C ASP A 11 9.30 5.47 -5.56
N TYR A 12 8.31 6.00 -6.27
CA TYR A 12 7.44 5.20 -7.12
C TYR A 12 7.29 5.80 -8.52
N ALA A 13 7.28 4.93 -9.52
CA ALA A 13 6.87 5.29 -10.87
C ALA A 13 6.32 4.07 -11.63
N LEU A 14 5.23 4.22 -12.34
CA LEU A 14 4.84 3.33 -13.43
C LEU A 14 5.67 3.71 -14.65
N LEU A 15 6.58 2.82 -15.07
CA LEU A 15 7.52 3.10 -16.17
C LEU A 15 6.95 2.72 -17.52
N ASP A 16 6.17 1.64 -17.57
CA ASP A 16 5.50 1.14 -18.76
C ASP A 16 4.44 0.11 -18.40
N SER A 17 3.52 -0.19 -19.33
CA SER A 17 2.55 -1.27 -19.17
C SER A 17 2.05 -1.77 -20.52
N GLY A 18 1.61 -3.00 -20.57
CA GLY A 18 1.04 -3.61 -21.74
C GLY A 18 1.25 -5.12 -21.76
N ASN A 19 0.62 -5.81 -22.70
CA ASN A 19 0.70 -7.26 -22.85
C ASN A 19 0.40 -8.04 -21.56
N GLY A 20 -0.50 -7.51 -20.71
CA GLY A 20 -0.88 -8.15 -19.44
C GLY A 20 0.10 -7.95 -18.29
N GLU A 21 1.08 -7.06 -18.43
CA GLU A 21 2.08 -6.74 -17.39
C GLU A 21 2.24 -5.24 -17.20
N LYS A 22 2.88 -4.86 -16.08
CA LYS A 22 3.34 -3.50 -15.79
C LYS A 22 4.77 -3.52 -15.27
N LEU A 23 5.55 -2.54 -15.70
CA LEU A 23 6.92 -2.28 -15.27
C LEU A 23 6.89 -1.09 -14.30
N GLU A 24 7.22 -1.33 -13.05
CA GLU A 24 7.14 -0.32 -11.99
C GLU A 24 8.47 -0.20 -11.26
N ARG A 25 8.77 1.02 -10.82
CA ARG A 25 9.91 1.30 -9.94
C ARG A 25 9.42 1.56 -8.52
N PHE A 26 10.03 0.87 -7.56
CA PHE A 26 9.83 1.05 -6.12
C PHE A 26 11.18 1.31 -5.45
N GLY A 27 11.46 2.56 -5.14
CA GLY A 27 12.79 2.98 -4.69
C GLY A 27 13.84 2.74 -5.76
N SER A 28 14.85 1.96 -5.44
CA SER A 28 15.94 1.58 -6.37
C SER A 28 15.61 0.40 -7.27
N TYR A 29 14.51 -0.32 -7.02
CA TYR A 29 14.21 -1.57 -7.72
C TYR A 29 13.09 -1.41 -8.74
N ILE A 30 13.30 -1.99 -9.91
CA ILE A 30 12.34 -2.03 -11.01
C ILE A 30 11.86 -3.47 -11.16
N MET A 31 10.55 -3.66 -11.24
CA MET A 31 9.94 -4.98 -11.31
C MET A 31 8.83 -5.05 -12.35
N ALA A 32 8.73 -6.21 -13.00
CA ALA A 32 7.62 -6.56 -13.87
C ALA A 32 6.62 -7.41 -13.10
N ARG A 33 5.34 -7.05 -13.17
CA ARG A 33 4.24 -7.75 -12.48
C ARG A 33 3.03 -7.92 -13.39
N PRO A 34 2.23 -8.97 -13.21
CA PRO A 34 0.98 -9.16 -13.94
C PRO A 34 0.01 -7.99 -13.73
N GLU A 35 -0.51 -7.47 -14.84
CA GLU A 35 -1.62 -6.53 -14.89
C GLU A 35 -2.58 -6.95 -16.04
N PRO A 36 -3.50 -7.88 -15.78
CA PRO A 36 -4.35 -8.46 -16.83
C PRO A 36 -5.20 -7.45 -17.59
N LYS A 37 -5.39 -6.24 -17.06
CA LYS A 37 -6.13 -5.17 -17.71
C LYS A 37 -5.30 -4.38 -18.73
N ALA A 38 -3.98 -4.51 -18.72
CA ALA A 38 -3.09 -3.85 -19.65
C ALA A 38 -3.02 -4.60 -21.00
N LEU A 39 -4.07 -4.48 -21.82
CA LEU A 39 -4.24 -5.23 -23.07
C LEU A 39 -3.54 -4.57 -24.27
N TRP A 40 -3.00 -3.39 -24.11
CA TRP A 40 -2.29 -2.65 -25.16
C TRP A 40 -0.84 -3.11 -25.30
N THR A 41 -0.19 -2.68 -26.37
CA THR A 41 1.24 -2.92 -26.60
C THR A 41 2.06 -1.97 -25.71
N PRO A 42 3.09 -2.47 -24.98
CA PRO A 42 4.01 -1.60 -24.23
C PRO A 42 4.71 -0.58 -25.12
N SER A 43 5.11 0.55 -24.56
CA SER A 43 5.88 1.57 -25.25
C SER A 43 7.35 1.20 -25.41
N LEU A 44 7.89 0.43 -24.47
CA LEU A 44 9.26 -0.08 -24.48
C LEU A 44 9.30 -1.49 -25.09
N SER A 45 10.43 -1.85 -25.74
CA SER A 45 10.62 -3.20 -26.24
C SER A 45 10.89 -4.21 -25.09
N PRO A 46 10.69 -5.54 -25.36
CA PRO A 46 11.04 -6.58 -24.36
C PRO A 46 12.48 -6.47 -23.87
N GLU A 47 13.44 -6.18 -24.74
CA GLU A 47 14.86 -6.03 -24.39
C GLU A 47 15.09 -4.81 -23.49
N GLN A 48 14.33 -3.73 -23.71
CA GLN A 48 14.38 -2.54 -22.85
C GLN A 48 13.79 -2.81 -21.46
N TRP A 49 12.74 -3.64 -21.36
CA TRP A 49 12.19 -4.09 -20.08
C TRP A 49 13.24 -4.94 -19.35
N ASP A 50 13.82 -5.94 -20.00
CA ASP A 50 14.81 -6.85 -19.43
C ASP A 50 16.08 -6.10 -18.99
N ALA A 51 16.52 -5.12 -19.78
CA ALA A 51 17.66 -4.28 -19.40
C ALA A 51 17.40 -3.43 -18.17
N LYS A 52 16.17 -3.01 -17.92
CA LYS A 52 15.80 -2.16 -16.77
C LYS A 52 15.46 -2.96 -15.54
N MET A 53 14.69 -4.05 -15.64
CA MET A 53 14.11 -4.73 -14.48
C MET A 53 15.16 -5.44 -13.61
N HIS A 54 14.86 -5.51 -12.32
CA HIS A 54 15.60 -6.27 -11.30
C HIS A 54 14.95 -7.63 -11.06
N THR A 55 13.63 -7.70 -11.15
CA THR A 55 12.87 -8.92 -10.89
C THR A 55 11.57 -8.96 -11.70
N ARG A 56 11.10 -10.17 -12.02
CA ARG A 56 9.79 -10.42 -12.63
C ARG A 56 9.00 -11.39 -11.76
N PHE A 57 7.73 -11.14 -11.60
CA PHE A 57 6.80 -12.08 -10.99
C PHE A 57 6.23 -13.01 -12.05
N THR A 58 6.40 -14.31 -11.85
CA THR A 58 5.79 -15.34 -12.69
C THR A 58 4.57 -15.93 -11.98
N PRO A 59 3.38 -15.80 -12.58
CA PRO A 59 2.16 -16.40 -12.03
C PRO A 59 2.30 -17.91 -11.85
N GLY A 60 1.82 -18.41 -10.71
CA GLY A 60 1.78 -19.83 -10.42
C GLY A 60 0.60 -20.56 -11.06
N ALA A 61 0.58 -21.88 -10.97
CA ALA A 61 -0.53 -22.70 -11.42
C ALA A 61 -1.82 -22.31 -10.67
N GLY A 62 -2.83 -21.86 -11.41
CA GLY A 62 -4.10 -21.41 -10.83
C GLY A 62 -4.17 -19.92 -10.54
N PHE A 63 -3.17 -19.13 -10.93
CA PHE A 63 -3.24 -17.66 -10.89
C PHE A 63 -4.57 -17.16 -11.51
N GLY A 64 -5.22 -16.23 -10.82
CA GLY A 64 -6.55 -15.73 -11.19
C GLY A 64 -7.72 -16.60 -10.74
N LYS A 65 -7.49 -17.78 -10.10
CA LYS A 65 -8.55 -18.62 -9.51
C LYS A 65 -8.72 -18.31 -8.04
N ALA A 66 -9.93 -18.56 -7.52
CA ALA A 66 -10.28 -18.30 -6.12
C ALA A 66 -9.24 -18.87 -5.13
N GLY A 67 -8.71 -18.02 -4.26
CA GLY A 67 -7.68 -18.33 -3.27
C GLY A 67 -6.25 -18.45 -3.83
N LYS A 68 -6.04 -18.26 -5.14
CA LYS A 68 -4.73 -18.27 -5.81
C LYS A 68 -4.54 -17.10 -6.77
N GLU A 69 -5.35 -16.07 -6.64
CA GLU A 69 -5.44 -14.96 -7.60
C GLU A 69 -4.09 -14.28 -7.84
N ASP A 70 -3.24 -14.25 -6.81
CA ASP A 70 -1.99 -13.48 -6.83
C ASP A 70 -0.75 -14.32 -6.50
N VAL A 71 -0.89 -15.66 -6.41
CA VAL A 71 0.21 -16.56 -6.03
C VAL A 71 1.14 -16.85 -7.20
N GLY A 72 2.44 -16.84 -6.93
CA GLY A 72 3.48 -17.13 -7.92
C GLY A 72 4.88 -17.01 -7.33
N THR A 73 5.85 -16.77 -8.19
CA THR A 73 7.27 -16.69 -7.81
C THR A 73 7.95 -15.48 -8.42
N TRP A 74 8.94 -14.93 -7.69
CA TRP A 74 9.82 -13.87 -8.17
C TRP A 74 11.11 -14.45 -8.70
N SER A 75 11.46 -14.10 -9.94
CA SER A 75 12.76 -14.40 -10.54
C SER A 75 13.60 -13.13 -10.57
N LYS A 76 14.79 -13.15 -9.93
CA LYS A 76 15.71 -12.00 -9.90
C LYS A 76 16.65 -12.04 -11.11
N ALA A 77 16.61 -11.01 -11.94
CA ALA A 77 17.54 -10.79 -13.04
C ALA A 77 18.79 -10.01 -12.59
N LYS A 78 18.65 -9.21 -11.51
CA LYS A 78 19.76 -8.42 -10.95
C LYS A 78 19.77 -8.57 -9.43
N ARG A 79 20.91 -8.23 -8.83
CA ARG A 79 21.03 -8.18 -7.37
C ARG A 79 20.04 -7.20 -6.77
N MET A 80 19.24 -7.68 -5.82
CA MET A 80 18.32 -6.87 -5.05
C MET A 80 18.04 -7.50 -3.67
N ASP A 81 17.66 -6.68 -2.73
CA ASP A 81 17.28 -7.10 -1.39
C ASP A 81 15.90 -7.76 -1.40
N GLU A 82 15.67 -8.70 -0.47
CA GLU A 82 14.35 -9.32 -0.26
C GLU A 82 13.34 -8.32 0.35
N GLN A 83 13.84 -7.34 1.10
CA GLN A 83 13.07 -6.29 1.72
C GLN A 83 13.81 -4.97 1.59
N TRP A 84 13.05 -3.91 1.32
CA TRP A 84 13.58 -2.54 1.24
C TRP A 84 12.52 -1.55 1.72
N ARG A 85 12.82 -0.27 1.69
CA ARG A 85 11.88 0.78 2.10
C ARG A 85 11.72 1.82 1.01
N ILE A 86 10.53 2.40 0.99
CA ILE A 86 10.20 3.58 0.18
C ILE A 86 9.52 4.61 1.06
N VAL A 87 9.64 5.87 0.67
CA VAL A 87 9.00 6.98 1.37
C VAL A 87 7.89 7.56 0.50
N TYR A 88 6.69 7.63 1.04
CA TYR A 88 5.63 8.48 0.52
C TYR A 88 5.73 9.85 1.21
N PRO A 89 6.08 10.92 0.49
CA PRO A 89 6.32 12.23 1.11
C PRO A 89 5.03 12.99 1.46
N GLY A 90 3.87 12.53 0.92
CA GLY A 90 2.61 13.27 0.96
C GLY A 90 2.63 14.56 0.15
N LEU A 91 1.47 15.06 -0.19
CA LEU A 91 1.26 16.41 -0.75
C LEU A 91 1.01 17.42 0.39
N GLN A 92 0.48 16.93 1.51
CA GLN A 92 0.15 17.72 2.68
C GLN A 92 1.32 17.73 3.67
N LYS A 93 1.64 18.91 4.19
CA LYS A 93 2.63 19.03 5.28
C LYS A 93 2.16 18.19 6.47
N GLY A 94 2.98 17.22 6.88
CA GLY A 94 2.68 16.29 7.98
C GLY A 94 2.28 14.88 7.55
N LEU A 95 1.89 14.66 6.29
CA LEU A 95 1.72 13.32 5.76
C LEU A 95 3.04 12.81 5.19
N ARG A 96 3.71 11.95 5.93
CA ARG A 96 4.90 11.25 5.48
C ARG A 96 4.88 9.81 5.99
N MET A 97 5.00 8.86 5.10
CA MET A 97 5.00 7.45 5.44
C MET A 97 6.28 6.77 4.92
N ASP A 98 6.93 5.98 5.78
CA ASP A 98 8.09 5.15 5.46
C ASP A 98 7.61 3.70 5.43
N LEU A 99 7.48 3.15 4.23
CA LEU A 99 6.84 1.88 3.97
C LEU A 99 7.87 0.81 3.63
N ARG A 100 7.87 -0.26 4.40
CA ARG A 100 8.64 -1.47 4.07
C ARG A 100 7.96 -2.21 2.93
N LEU A 101 8.73 -2.62 1.97
CA LEU A 101 8.33 -3.50 0.87
C LEU A 101 9.10 -4.82 0.95
N GLY A 102 8.59 -5.84 0.28
CA GLY A 102 9.26 -7.14 0.22
C GLY A 102 8.70 -8.06 -0.84
N LEU A 103 9.54 -8.91 -1.36
CA LEU A 103 9.13 -10.00 -2.24
C LEU A 103 8.46 -11.10 -1.39
N THR A 104 7.29 -11.51 -1.80
CA THR A 104 6.49 -12.55 -1.12
C THR A 104 6.08 -13.62 -2.12
N SER A 105 5.36 -14.64 -1.70
CA SER A 105 4.73 -15.61 -2.62
C SER A 105 3.59 -15.02 -3.46
N PHE A 106 3.32 -13.72 -3.30
CA PHE A 106 2.28 -12.99 -4.03
C PHE A 106 2.91 -11.94 -4.94
N LYS A 107 2.16 -11.48 -5.96
CA LYS A 107 2.59 -10.40 -6.85
C LYS A 107 2.67 -9.02 -6.14
N HIS A 108 2.05 -8.90 -4.95
CA HIS A 108 2.03 -7.67 -4.18
C HIS A 108 3.26 -7.54 -3.29
N VAL A 109 3.83 -6.36 -3.24
CA VAL A 109 5.09 -6.09 -2.54
C VAL A 109 4.92 -5.30 -1.24
N GLY A 110 3.69 -5.13 -0.78
CA GLY A 110 3.40 -4.44 0.48
C GLY A 110 2.84 -3.03 0.32
N VAL A 111 2.61 -2.57 -0.90
CA VAL A 111 1.96 -1.28 -1.16
C VAL A 111 1.12 -1.35 -2.43
N PHE A 112 0.05 -0.56 -2.44
CA PHE A 112 -0.78 -0.27 -3.60
C PHE A 112 -0.63 1.23 -3.92
N PRO A 113 0.25 1.60 -4.85
CA PRO A 113 0.53 3.01 -5.15
C PRO A 113 -0.69 3.79 -5.63
N GLU A 114 -1.63 3.12 -6.27
CA GLU A 114 -2.91 3.66 -6.71
C GLU A 114 -3.80 4.15 -5.55
N GLN A 115 -3.47 3.78 -4.31
CA GLN A 115 -4.16 4.27 -3.12
C GLN A 115 -3.64 5.63 -2.61
N ALA A 116 -2.57 6.17 -3.19
CA ALA A 116 -2.01 7.44 -2.75
C ALA A 116 -3.03 8.60 -2.74
N PRO A 117 -3.90 8.77 -3.76
CA PRO A 117 -4.96 9.78 -3.71
C PRO A 117 -5.95 9.58 -2.55
N ASN A 118 -6.24 8.32 -2.20
CA ASN A 118 -7.10 8.01 -1.05
C ASN A 118 -6.41 8.35 0.27
N TRP A 119 -5.09 8.15 0.39
CA TRP A 119 -4.33 8.57 1.59
C TRP A 119 -4.37 10.08 1.78
N GLU A 120 -4.22 10.85 0.69
CA GLU A 120 -4.35 12.31 0.72
C GLU A 120 -5.76 12.76 1.12
N PHE A 121 -6.78 12.12 0.57
CA PHE A 121 -8.17 12.39 0.94
C PHE A 121 -8.41 12.12 2.42
N ILE A 122 -8.01 10.93 2.92
CA ILE A 122 -8.15 10.54 4.33
C ILE A 122 -7.44 11.54 5.23
N TYR A 123 -6.19 11.90 4.89
CA TYR A 123 -5.42 12.86 5.68
C TYR A 123 -6.14 14.21 5.77
N ARG A 124 -6.59 14.77 4.64
CA ARG A 124 -7.33 16.06 4.62
C ARG A 124 -8.59 16.02 5.47
N GLN A 125 -9.40 14.96 5.32
CA GLN A 125 -10.65 14.82 6.08
C GLN A 125 -10.38 14.69 7.58
N CYS A 126 -9.45 13.83 7.96
CA CYS A 126 -9.09 13.62 9.36
C CYS A 126 -8.45 14.86 9.99
N SER A 127 -7.60 15.59 9.25
CA SER A 127 -7.01 16.85 9.75
C SER A 127 -8.08 17.90 10.07
N ALA A 128 -9.02 18.09 9.13
CA ALA A 128 -10.11 19.05 9.34
C ALA A 128 -10.98 18.69 10.56
N LEU A 129 -11.26 17.40 10.77
CA LEU A 129 -12.00 16.91 11.93
C LEU A 129 -11.19 17.04 13.23
N SER A 130 -9.89 16.72 13.19
CA SER A 130 -8.98 16.83 14.34
C SER A 130 -8.84 18.28 14.79
N ASP A 131 -8.74 19.24 13.88
CA ASP A 131 -8.63 20.65 14.20
C ASP A 131 -9.93 21.20 14.82
N ARG A 132 -11.08 20.77 14.32
CA ARG A 132 -12.38 21.09 14.91
C ARG A 132 -12.52 20.51 16.32
N ALA A 133 -12.11 19.25 16.51
CA ALA A 133 -12.14 18.59 17.81
C ALA A 133 -11.25 19.32 18.83
N LYS A 134 -10.03 19.70 18.44
CA LYS A 134 -9.12 20.48 19.28
C LYS A 134 -9.72 21.83 19.67
N ALA A 135 -10.28 22.57 18.71
CA ALA A 135 -10.93 23.87 18.97
C ALA A 135 -12.12 23.77 19.93
N ALA A 136 -12.84 22.65 19.91
CA ALA A 136 -13.97 22.37 20.79
C ALA A 136 -13.58 21.65 22.09
N SER A 137 -12.29 21.39 22.35
CA SER A 137 -11.81 20.53 23.45
C SER A 137 -12.49 19.15 23.47
N ALA A 138 -12.81 18.63 22.30
CA ALA A 138 -13.46 17.34 22.10
C ALA A 138 -12.44 16.23 21.78
N PRO A 139 -12.80 14.95 21.97
CA PRO A 139 -11.97 13.82 21.59
C PRO A 139 -11.60 13.81 20.10
N ALA A 140 -10.44 13.23 19.77
CA ALA A 140 -10.01 13.03 18.39
C ALA A 140 -11.04 12.22 17.58
N PRO A 141 -11.16 12.48 16.27
CA PRO A 141 -12.06 11.72 15.41
C PRO A 141 -11.64 10.25 15.37
N LYS A 142 -12.61 9.34 15.49
CA LYS A 142 -12.37 7.90 15.43
C LYS A 142 -12.44 7.40 13.99
N VAL A 143 -11.46 6.61 13.59
CA VAL A 143 -11.37 5.99 12.26
C VAL A 143 -11.25 4.48 12.40
N LEU A 144 -12.15 3.75 11.76
CA LEU A 144 -12.06 2.30 11.59
C LEU A 144 -11.64 1.98 10.15
N ASN A 145 -10.47 1.39 9.99
CA ASN A 145 -9.99 0.91 8.69
C ASN A 145 -10.14 -0.60 8.62
N LEU A 146 -11.07 -1.07 7.78
CA LEU A 146 -11.33 -2.48 7.50
C LEU A 146 -10.52 -2.94 6.28
N PHE A 147 -10.09 -4.20 6.27
CA PHE A 147 -9.22 -4.75 5.21
C PHE A 147 -7.95 -3.91 5.05
N ALA A 148 -7.36 -3.55 6.18
CA ALA A 148 -6.44 -2.44 6.27
C ALA A 148 -5.03 -2.71 5.71
N TYR A 149 -4.75 -3.95 5.33
CA TYR A 149 -3.51 -4.41 4.69
C TYR A 149 -2.26 -3.93 5.47
N THR A 150 -1.25 -3.39 4.78
CA THR A 150 0.00 -2.91 5.37
C THR A 150 -0.08 -1.49 5.94
N GLY A 151 -1.28 -0.91 6.02
CA GLY A 151 -1.59 0.23 6.86
C GLY A 151 -1.55 1.61 6.21
N GLY A 152 -1.35 1.76 4.91
CA GLY A 152 -1.24 3.09 4.29
C GLY A 152 -2.38 4.06 4.69
N ALA A 153 -3.65 3.63 4.59
CA ALA A 153 -4.80 4.45 5.00
C ALA A 153 -4.84 4.71 6.52
N SER A 154 -4.46 3.72 7.34
CA SER A 154 -4.37 3.88 8.80
C SER A 154 -3.30 4.90 9.20
N LEU A 155 -2.13 4.85 8.54
CA LEU A 155 -1.05 5.79 8.77
C LEU A 155 -1.44 7.22 8.36
N ALA A 156 -2.13 7.36 7.23
CA ALA A 156 -2.63 8.66 6.77
C ALA A 156 -3.62 9.28 7.76
N ALA A 157 -4.58 8.49 8.26
CA ALA A 157 -5.52 8.93 9.28
C ALA A 157 -4.81 9.28 10.61
N ARG A 158 -3.84 8.47 11.03
CA ARG A 158 -3.08 8.71 12.26
C ARG A 158 -2.20 9.94 12.18
N ALA A 159 -1.51 10.15 11.05
CA ALA A 159 -0.73 11.36 10.80
C ALA A 159 -1.57 12.65 10.91
N ALA A 160 -2.87 12.56 10.60
CA ALA A 160 -3.83 13.65 10.73
C ALA A 160 -4.42 13.81 12.15
N GLY A 161 -3.95 13.03 13.13
CA GLY A 161 -4.36 13.13 14.53
C GLY A 161 -5.63 12.35 14.89
N ALA A 162 -6.09 11.43 14.06
CA ALA A 162 -7.22 10.57 14.37
C ALA A 162 -6.85 9.45 15.37
N ASP A 163 -7.85 9.00 16.12
CA ASP A 163 -7.83 7.76 16.90
C ASP A 163 -8.21 6.60 15.94
N VAL A 164 -7.23 5.72 15.62
CA VAL A 164 -7.34 4.77 14.51
C VAL A 164 -7.42 3.34 15.03
N THR A 165 -8.42 2.60 14.57
CA THR A 165 -8.48 1.14 14.67
C THR A 165 -8.19 0.53 13.30
N HIS A 166 -7.10 -0.24 13.24
CA HIS A 166 -6.65 -0.98 12.06
C HIS A 166 -7.06 -2.45 12.18
N LEU A 167 -7.84 -2.94 11.24
CA LEU A 167 -8.34 -4.31 11.24
C LEU A 167 -8.01 -5.03 9.94
N ASP A 168 -7.33 -6.16 10.08
CA ASP A 168 -7.12 -7.12 8.99
C ASP A 168 -7.17 -8.55 9.54
N SER A 169 -7.57 -9.50 8.70
CA SER A 169 -7.67 -10.90 9.10
C SER A 169 -6.32 -11.63 9.14
N VAL A 170 -5.31 -11.10 8.45
CA VAL A 170 -4.00 -11.73 8.29
C VAL A 170 -2.98 -11.14 9.28
N ARG A 171 -2.62 -11.91 10.30
CA ARG A 171 -1.69 -11.50 11.36
C ARG A 171 -0.35 -10.96 10.82
N GLN A 172 0.21 -11.61 9.80
CA GLN A 172 1.50 -11.19 9.22
C GLN A 172 1.41 -9.81 8.58
N VAL A 173 0.29 -9.50 7.95
CA VAL A 173 0.01 -8.19 7.33
C VAL A 173 -0.17 -7.11 8.39
N VAL A 174 -0.87 -7.42 9.50
CA VAL A 174 -0.99 -6.49 10.65
C VAL A 174 0.38 -6.23 11.29
N ASN A 175 1.23 -7.24 11.42
CA ASN A 175 2.60 -7.05 11.93
C ASN A 175 3.44 -6.20 10.97
N TRP A 176 3.23 -6.34 9.66
CA TRP A 176 3.87 -5.49 8.66
C TRP A 176 3.41 -4.03 8.80
N ALA A 177 2.11 -3.81 8.98
CA ALA A 177 1.55 -2.47 9.21
C ALA A 177 2.10 -1.80 10.48
N ARG A 178 2.30 -2.56 11.57
CA ARG A 178 2.97 -2.07 12.79
C ARG A 178 4.40 -1.59 12.49
N GLY A 179 5.18 -2.40 11.76
CA GLY A 179 6.52 -2.01 11.34
C GLY A 179 6.53 -0.74 10.46
N ASN A 180 5.52 -0.55 9.62
CA ASN A 180 5.37 0.68 8.84
C ASN A 180 5.02 1.88 9.73
N MET A 181 4.22 1.69 10.77
CA MET A 181 3.94 2.72 11.78
C MET A 181 5.24 3.15 12.48
N ASP A 182 6.04 2.18 12.96
CA ASP A 182 7.30 2.46 13.65
C ASP A 182 8.31 3.15 12.72
N ASN A 183 8.47 2.68 11.48
CA ASN A 183 9.31 3.31 10.46
C ASN A 183 8.88 4.75 10.16
N SER A 184 7.59 5.02 10.17
CA SER A 184 7.00 6.34 9.95
C SER A 184 7.08 7.24 11.18
N ARG A 185 7.65 6.75 12.30
CA ARG A 185 7.74 7.45 13.60
C ARG A 185 6.38 7.88 14.14
N MET A 186 5.41 7.02 13.99
CA MET A 186 4.04 7.18 14.51
C MET A 186 3.78 6.18 15.63
N ASP A 187 2.73 6.40 16.40
CA ASP A 187 2.24 5.54 17.46
C ASP A 187 0.71 5.58 17.55
N GLY A 188 0.10 4.90 18.53
CA GLY A 188 -1.29 5.09 18.91
C GLY A 188 -2.31 4.54 17.91
N ILE A 189 -1.98 3.49 17.15
CA ILE A 189 -2.95 2.74 16.33
C ILE A 189 -3.40 1.49 17.11
N HIS A 190 -4.71 1.27 17.18
CA HIS A 190 -5.30 0.06 17.74
C HIS A 190 -5.33 -1.06 16.70
N TRP A 191 -4.68 -2.18 17.02
CA TRP A 191 -4.51 -3.29 16.08
C TRP A 191 -5.47 -4.43 16.37
N VAL A 192 -6.24 -4.85 15.37
CA VAL A 192 -7.19 -5.96 15.47
C VAL A 192 -6.89 -6.98 14.37
N VAL A 193 -6.66 -8.24 14.77
CA VAL A 193 -6.50 -9.37 13.85
C VAL A 193 -7.79 -10.18 13.88
N GLU A 194 -8.71 -9.84 12.99
CA GLU A 194 -10.02 -10.49 12.90
C GLU A 194 -10.63 -10.28 11.52
N GLY A 195 -11.54 -11.17 11.11
CA GLY A 195 -12.33 -10.96 9.89
C GLY A 195 -13.34 -9.82 10.07
N ALA A 196 -13.41 -8.91 9.09
CA ALA A 196 -14.21 -7.69 9.18
C ALA A 196 -15.69 -7.93 9.50
N MET A 197 -16.31 -8.94 8.89
CA MET A 197 -17.72 -9.30 9.16
C MET A 197 -17.94 -9.78 10.60
N LYS A 198 -16.98 -10.53 11.14
CA LYS A 198 -17.05 -11.01 12.52
C LYS A 198 -16.90 -9.85 13.50
N PHE A 199 -15.95 -8.95 13.22
CA PHE A 199 -15.75 -7.73 13.99
C PHE A 199 -17.01 -6.86 13.99
N ALA A 200 -17.57 -6.54 12.83
CA ALA A 200 -18.77 -5.70 12.70
C ALA A 200 -19.95 -6.27 13.49
N LYS A 201 -20.25 -7.58 13.33
CA LYS A 201 -21.32 -8.24 14.09
C LYS A 201 -21.12 -8.23 15.60
N ARG A 202 -19.87 -8.21 16.06
CA ARG A 202 -19.56 -8.12 17.49
C ARG A 202 -19.79 -6.70 18.01
N GLU A 203 -19.35 -5.69 17.27
CA GLU A 203 -19.52 -4.29 17.67
C GLU A 203 -20.98 -3.81 17.60
N GLU A 204 -21.77 -4.35 16.67
CA GLU A 204 -23.22 -4.08 16.59
C GLU A 204 -24.00 -4.53 17.85
N ARG A 205 -23.48 -5.54 18.58
CA ARG A 205 -24.10 -6.09 19.80
C ARG A 205 -23.71 -5.37 21.09
N ARG A 206 -22.81 -4.38 21.00
CA ARG A 206 -22.31 -3.59 22.14
C ARG A 206 -23.04 -2.27 22.29
#